data_c6478b57a9986c28bdde0f97ff6df258
#
_entry.id   c6478b57a9986c28bdde0f97ff6df258
#
_cell.length_a   1.000
_cell.length_b   1.000
_cell.length_c   1.000
_cell.angle_alpha   90.00
_cell.angle_beta   90.00
_cell.angle_gamma   90.00
#
_symmetry.space_group_name_H-M   'P 1'
#
loop_
_entity.id
_entity.type
_entity.pdbx_description
1 polymer ?
#
loop_
_entity_poly.entity_id
_entity_poly.type
_entity_poly.pdbx_seq_one_letter_code
_entity_poly.pdbx_strand_id
1 'polypeptide(L)'
;MIIRYGLTGILFWLLVIFSAYESMAQKESGKIKCICIDAGHGGFANKEGDPGAIGALTQEKHLTLGIALKLGKMISERYPDIRVVYTRTKDVPVELNKRGKIANDCKADLFISIHINSCKTPSVRGLETYVLGSIRNKENMEVEMKENAVIRHEKDYEKNYAGFDPTSPESYIIFSLMQNIHQEKSLELAGAVQEDMVKATNHKDRGVRQAGYLVLKDATMPAILVESGFISNREDENFLMSQAGQTKIATAIFKGIETYKRQVEKKSSVNRSGQPGPVVASDGNQPVKAAEVQKTQVAESGKNE
;
A
#
# COMPACT_ATOMS: atom_id res chain seq x y z
N MET A 1 34.41 -37.44 -30.56
CA MET A 1 34.87 -36.27 -29.74
C MET A 1 34.14 -34.95 -30.04
N ILE A 2 33.23 -34.91 -30.99
CA ILE A 2 32.53 -33.68 -31.46
C ILE A 2 31.24 -33.37 -30.67
N ILE A 3 30.61 -34.35 -30.00
CA ILE A 3 29.31 -34.18 -29.31
C ILE A 3 29.43 -33.49 -27.95
N ARG A 4 30.58 -33.47 -27.28
CA ARG A 4 30.77 -32.88 -25.97
C ARG A 4 30.79 -31.34 -25.95
N TYR A 5 31.23 -30.70 -27.06
CA TYR A 5 31.29 -29.23 -27.14
C TYR A 5 29.93 -28.57 -27.45
N GLY A 6 28.99 -29.31 -28.05
CA GLY A 6 27.64 -28.79 -28.33
C GLY A 6 26.80 -28.58 -27.06
N LEU A 7 26.88 -29.51 -26.08
CA LEU A 7 26.06 -29.47 -24.90
C LEU A 7 26.51 -28.37 -23.91
N THR A 8 27.83 -28.16 -23.77
CA THR A 8 28.42 -27.08 -22.94
C THR A 8 28.13 -25.69 -23.49
N GLY A 9 28.14 -25.54 -24.85
CA GLY A 9 27.76 -24.30 -25.50
C GLY A 9 26.30 -23.92 -25.30
N ILE A 10 25.38 -24.89 -25.40
CA ILE A 10 23.94 -24.68 -25.21
C ILE A 10 23.67 -24.28 -23.73
N LEU A 11 24.28 -24.97 -22.77
CA LEU A 11 24.13 -24.65 -21.34
C LEU A 11 24.65 -23.25 -20.99
N PHE A 12 25.75 -22.83 -21.57
CA PHE A 12 26.30 -21.49 -21.42
C PHE A 12 25.36 -20.41 -21.96
N TRP A 13 24.79 -20.62 -23.18
CA TRP A 13 23.83 -19.69 -23.76
C TRP A 13 22.53 -19.62 -22.97
N LEU A 14 22.02 -20.72 -22.40
CA LEU A 14 20.86 -20.74 -21.54
C LEU A 14 21.11 -19.97 -20.23
N LEU A 15 22.30 -20.10 -19.62
CA LEU A 15 22.68 -19.32 -18.45
C LEU A 15 22.79 -17.82 -18.74
N VAL A 16 23.35 -17.44 -19.89
CA VAL A 16 23.46 -16.04 -20.32
C VAL A 16 22.06 -15.45 -20.61
N ILE A 17 21.17 -16.21 -21.25
CA ILE A 17 19.81 -15.76 -21.49
C ILE A 17 19.02 -15.65 -20.18
N PHE A 18 19.19 -16.59 -19.25
CA PHE A 18 18.55 -16.57 -17.93
C PHE A 18 19.04 -15.38 -17.08
N SER A 19 20.33 -15.14 -17.04
CA SER A 19 20.90 -13.98 -16.32
C SER A 19 20.51 -12.64 -16.95
N ALA A 20 20.38 -12.59 -18.28
CA ALA A 20 19.86 -11.41 -18.99
C ALA A 20 18.38 -11.18 -18.71
N TYR A 21 17.58 -12.25 -18.61
CA TYR A 21 16.17 -12.19 -18.26
C TYR A 21 15.95 -11.72 -16.82
N GLU A 22 16.72 -12.26 -15.86
CA GLU A 22 16.70 -11.77 -14.47
C GLU A 22 17.14 -10.30 -14.38
N SER A 23 18.18 -9.90 -15.10
CA SER A 23 18.65 -8.52 -15.18
C SER A 23 17.60 -7.58 -15.79
N MET A 24 16.86 -8.02 -16.80
CA MET A 24 15.75 -7.24 -17.38
C MET A 24 14.53 -7.18 -16.43
N ALA A 25 14.18 -8.26 -15.76
CA ALA A 25 13.10 -8.30 -14.77
C ALA A 25 13.43 -7.40 -13.55
N GLN A 26 14.69 -7.41 -13.10
CA GLN A 26 15.18 -6.55 -12.04
C GLN A 26 15.30 -5.07 -12.46
N LYS A 27 15.47 -4.81 -13.76
CA LYS A 27 15.58 -3.45 -14.32
C LYS A 27 14.26 -2.65 -14.27
N GLU A 28 13.13 -3.31 -14.15
CA GLU A 28 11.80 -2.68 -14.01
C GLU A 28 11.31 -2.57 -12.56
N SER A 29 11.93 -3.27 -11.62
CA SER A 29 11.56 -3.29 -10.20
C SER A 29 11.97 -2.00 -9.51
N GLY A 30 11.06 -1.05 -9.42
CA GLY A 30 11.28 0.21 -8.70
C GLY A 30 10.63 1.44 -9.33
N LYS A 31 9.99 1.30 -10.49
CA LYS A 31 9.18 2.36 -11.07
C LYS A 31 7.70 2.10 -10.84
N ILE A 32 6.98 3.12 -10.41
CA ILE A 32 5.51 3.07 -10.32
C ILE A 32 4.95 3.31 -11.72
N LYS A 33 4.21 2.33 -12.24
CA LYS A 33 3.59 2.35 -13.58
C LYS A 33 2.06 2.24 -13.54
N CYS A 34 1.51 1.74 -12.44
CA CYS A 34 0.08 1.58 -12.27
C CYS A 34 -0.34 1.89 -10.82
N ILE A 35 -1.33 2.75 -10.67
CA ILE A 35 -1.92 3.08 -9.38
C ILE A 35 -3.40 2.74 -9.43
N CYS A 36 -3.86 1.89 -8.50
CA CYS A 36 -5.28 1.63 -8.31
C CYS A 36 -5.82 2.53 -7.20
N ILE A 37 -6.83 3.31 -7.52
CA ILE A 37 -7.53 4.19 -6.59
C ILE A 37 -8.89 3.58 -6.28
N ASP A 38 -9.13 3.32 -5.02
CA ASP A 38 -10.39 2.82 -4.53
C ASP A 38 -11.18 3.98 -3.91
N ALA A 39 -12.37 4.22 -4.42
CA ALA A 39 -13.34 5.10 -3.77
C ALA A 39 -14.21 4.24 -2.86
N GLY A 40 -14.04 4.34 -1.55
CA GLY A 40 -14.77 3.57 -0.56
C GLY A 40 -16.28 3.65 -0.75
N HIS A 41 -17.00 2.58 -0.36
CA HIS A 41 -18.45 2.47 -0.44
C HIS A 41 -19.02 2.59 -1.87
N GLY A 42 -20.31 2.87 -2.01
CA GLY A 42 -20.98 3.10 -3.28
C GLY A 42 -22.28 2.30 -3.43
N GLY A 43 -23.21 2.84 -4.23
CA GLY A 43 -24.52 2.25 -4.44
C GLY A 43 -25.55 2.61 -3.36
N PHE A 44 -26.70 1.94 -3.38
CA PHE A 44 -27.83 2.20 -2.47
C PHE A 44 -27.99 1.05 -1.49
N ALA A 45 -28.16 1.34 -0.20
CA ALA A 45 -28.27 0.37 0.89
C ALA A 45 -29.34 -0.73 0.70
N ASN A 46 -30.37 -0.47 -0.07
CA ASN A 46 -31.47 -1.41 -0.36
C ASN A 46 -31.26 -2.23 -1.66
N LYS A 47 -30.12 -2.06 -2.36
CA LYS A 47 -29.79 -2.71 -3.64
C LYS A 47 -28.33 -3.15 -3.69
N GLU A 48 -27.86 -3.92 -2.73
CA GLU A 48 -26.50 -4.43 -2.68
C GLU A 48 -25.42 -3.31 -2.63
N GLY A 49 -25.74 -2.15 -2.07
CA GLY A 49 -24.81 -1.03 -1.96
C GLY A 49 -24.62 -0.57 -0.53
N ASP A 50 -23.52 0.12 -0.30
CA ASP A 50 -23.18 0.70 0.99
C ASP A 50 -22.94 2.21 0.85
N PRO A 51 -23.77 3.06 1.48
CA PRO A 51 -23.56 4.52 1.47
C PRO A 51 -22.34 4.97 2.27
N GLY A 52 -21.73 4.09 3.07
CA GLY A 52 -20.73 4.46 4.07
C GLY A 52 -21.32 5.22 5.24
N ALA A 53 -20.52 5.99 5.93
CA ALA A 53 -20.99 6.84 7.01
C ALA A 53 -21.94 7.92 6.49
N ILE A 54 -22.98 8.17 7.28
CA ILE A 54 -24.01 9.18 6.99
C ILE A 54 -23.72 10.41 7.84
N GLY A 55 -23.41 11.50 7.17
CA GLY A 55 -23.27 12.83 7.78
C GLY A 55 -24.60 13.55 7.92
N ALA A 56 -24.55 14.79 8.37
CA ALA A 56 -25.75 15.63 8.46
C ALA A 56 -26.20 16.17 7.10
N LEU A 57 -25.31 16.28 6.13
CA LEU A 57 -25.57 16.88 4.82
C LEU A 57 -25.32 15.94 3.65
N THR A 58 -24.47 14.93 3.83
CA THR A 58 -24.04 14.06 2.73
C THR A 58 -23.72 12.64 3.23
N GLN A 59 -23.39 11.77 2.30
CA GLN A 59 -22.95 10.40 2.54
C GLN A 59 -21.48 10.25 2.11
N GLU A 60 -20.74 9.41 2.83
CA GLU A 60 -19.33 9.16 2.58
C GLU A 60 -19.03 8.79 1.14
N LYS A 61 -19.82 7.91 0.53
CA LYS A 61 -19.64 7.44 -0.86
C LYS A 61 -19.52 8.56 -1.89
N HIS A 62 -20.15 9.72 -1.65
CA HIS A 62 -20.06 10.87 -2.57
C HIS A 62 -18.74 11.62 -2.40
N LEU A 63 -18.27 11.74 -1.18
CA LEU A 63 -17.03 12.42 -0.85
C LEU A 63 -15.82 11.62 -1.32
N THR A 64 -15.83 10.32 -1.05
CA THR A 64 -14.76 9.39 -1.47
C THR A 64 -14.61 9.36 -2.99
N LEU A 65 -15.74 9.28 -3.72
CA LEU A 65 -15.73 9.33 -5.19
C LEU A 65 -15.19 10.65 -5.71
N GLY A 66 -15.62 11.78 -5.14
CA GLY A 66 -15.17 13.11 -5.55
C GLY A 66 -13.65 13.29 -5.37
N ILE A 67 -13.10 12.84 -4.25
CA ILE A 67 -11.65 12.90 -3.97
C ILE A 67 -10.89 11.95 -4.90
N ALA A 68 -11.36 10.71 -5.06
CA ALA A 68 -10.72 9.70 -5.90
C ALA A 68 -10.57 10.14 -7.36
N LEU A 69 -11.63 10.70 -7.94
CA LEU A 69 -11.60 11.19 -9.33
C LEU A 69 -10.65 12.38 -9.51
N LYS A 70 -10.59 13.31 -8.54
CA LYS A 70 -9.63 14.40 -8.56
C LYS A 70 -8.19 13.92 -8.45
N LEU A 71 -7.92 12.97 -7.53
CA LEU A 71 -6.60 12.37 -7.36
C LEU A 71 -6.13 11.72 -8.66
N GLY A 72 -6.95 10.88 -9.25
CA GLY A 72 -6.55 10.17 -10.47
C GLY A 72 -6.36 11.11 -11.67
N LYS A 73 -7.17 12.18 -11.77
CA LYS A 73 -6.96 13.22 -12.77
C LYS A 73 -5.58 13.87 -12.60
N MET A 74 -5.21 14.27 -11.38
CA MET A 74 -3.91 14.89 -11.10
C MET A 74 -2.74 13.94 -11.44
N ILE A 75 -2.86 12.65 -11.11
CA ILE A 75 -1.84 11.66 -11.45
C ILE A 75 -1.70 11.53 -12.97
N SER A 76 -2.79 11.38 -13.70
CA SER A 76 -2.79 11.21 -15.16
C SER A 76 -2.25 12.44 -15.90
N GLU A 77 -2.54 13.65 -15.41
CA GLU A 77 -2.04 14.90 -15.99
C GLU A 77 -0.54 15.09 -15.74
N ARG A 78 -0.05 14.71 -14.55
CA ARG A 78 1.35 14.90 -14.15
C ARG A 78 2.27 13.79 -14.65
N TYR A 79 1.75 12.57 -14.73
CA TYR A 79 2.47 11.35 -15.09
C TYR A 79 1.69 10.54 -16.12
N PRO A 80 1.71 10.95 -17.41
CA PRO A 80 0.96 10.25 -18.47
C PRO A 80 1.39 8.79 -18.68
N ASP A 81 2.57 8.43 -18.23
CA ASP A 81 3.13 7.07 -18.25
C ASP A 81 2.64 6.19 -17.09
N ILE A 82 1.96 6.76 -16.10
CA ILE A 82 1.34 6.02 -15.00
C ILE A 82 -0.12 5.73 -15.34
N ARG A 83 -0.45 4.45 -15.44
CA ARG A 83 -1.83 4.02 -15.62
C ARG A 83 -2.61 4.17 -14.31
N VAL A 84 -3.71 4.90 -14.34
CA VAL A 84 -4.66 5.01 -13.22
C VAL A 84 -5.82 4.08 -13.46
N VAL A 85 -6.12 3.24 -12.47
CA VAL A 85 -7.27 2.33 -12.45
C VAL A 85 -8.14 2.69 -11.25
N TYR A 86 -9.45 2.66 -11.42
CA TYR A 86 -10.39 2.90 -10.33
C TYR A 86 -11.20 1.64 -10.03
N THR A 87 -11.55 1.43 -8.78
CA THR A 87 -12.51 0.39 -8.41
C THR A 87 -13.93 0.77 -8.85
N ARG A 88 -14.24 2.07 -8.81
CA ARG A 88 -15.46 2.66 -9.36
C ARG A 88 -15.24 4.11 -9.78
N THR A 89 -15.99 4.55 -10.80
CA THR A 89 -16.01 5.94 -11.30
C THR A 89 -17.41 6.56 -11.22
N LYS A 90 -18.36 5.81 -10.69
CA LYS A 90 -19.77 6.19 -10.51
C LYS A 90 -20.27 5.72 -9.14
N ASP A 91 -21.46 6.15 -8.75
CA ASP A 91 -22.11 5.67 -7.54
C ASP A 91 -22.75 4.28 -7.79
N VAL A 92 -21.87 3.26 -7.77
CA VAL A 92 -22.22 1.85 -7.95
C VAL A 92 -21.60 1.01 -6.84
N PRO A 93 -22.23 -0.10 -6.42
CA PRO A 93 -21.65 -1.00 -5.43
C PRO A 93 -20.45 -1.77 -6.01
N VAL A 94 -19.43 -1.95 -5.19
CA VAL A 94 -18.28 -2.83 -5.47
C VAL A 94 -17.97 -3.58 -4.19
N GLU A 95 -18.09 -4.90 -4.21
CA GLU A 95 -17.80 -5.76 -3.07
C GLU A 95 -16.34 -5.60 -2.60
N LEU A 96 -16.07 -5.72 -1.30
CA LEU A 96 -14.74 -5.46 -0.72
C LEU A 96 -13.65 -6.34 -1.35
N ASN A 97 -13.92 -7.64 -1.50
CA ASN A 97 -12.96 -8.57 -2.12
C ASN A 97 -12.65 -8.24 -3.58
N LYS A 98 -13.60 -7.64 -4.31
CA LYS A 98 -13.41 -7.23 -5.70
C LYS A 98 -12.49 -6.02 -5.83
N ARG A 99 -12.42 -5.14 -4.82
CA ARG A 99 -11.58 -3.94 -4.83
C ARG A 99 -10.09 -4.31 -4.88
N GLY A 100 -9.64 -5.16 -3.95
CA GLY A 100 -8.28 -5.72 -3.96
C GLY A 100 -7.99 -6.53 -5.22
N LYS A 101 -8.98 -7.33 -5.69
CA LYS A 101 -8.84 -8.09 -6.92
C LYS A 101 -8.63 -7.19 -8.16
N ILE A 102 -9.35 -6.09 -8.30
CA ILE A 102 -9.15 -5.11 -9.38
C ILE A 102 -7.71 -4.59 -9.36
N ALA A 103 -7.17 -4.25 -8.17
CA ALA A 103 -5.80 -3.80 -8.04
C ALA A 103 -4.79 -4.89 -8.44
N ASN A 104 -5.01 -6.14 -8.04
CA ASN A 104 -4.16 -7.27 -8.39
C ASN A 104 -4.23 -7.60 -9.90
N ASP A 105 -5.42 -7.66 -10.47
CA ASP A 105 -5.63 -7.98 -11.90
C ASP A 105 -4.99 -6.94 -12.82
N CYS A 106 -5.01 -5.67 -12.42
CA CYS A 106 -4.34 -4.61 -13.16
C CYS A 106 -2.83 -4.52 -12.88
N LYS A 107 -2.29 -5.37 -12.00
CA LYS A 107 -0.89 -5.34 -11.55
C LYS A 107 -0.50 -3.95 -11.07
N ALA A 108 -1.32 -3.39 -10.16
CA ALA A 108 -1.04 -2.09 -9.59
C ALA A 108 0.25 -2.12 -8.75
N ASP A 109 1.02 -1.04 -8.81
CA ASP A 109 2.20 -0.84 -7.97
C ASP A 109 1.83 -0.22 -6.62
N LEU A 110 0.68 0.48 -6.56
CA LEU A 110 0.10 1.06 -5.35
C LEU A 110 -1.42 0.87 -5.36
N PHE A 111 -1.98 0.62 -4.18
CA PHE A 111 -3.42 0.62 -3.92
C PHE A 111 -3.76 1.67 -2.87
N ILE A 112 -4.62 2.64 -3.23
CA ILE A 112 -5.02 3.77 -2.39
C ILE A 112 -6.52 3.73 -2.21
N SER A 113 -6.99 3.31 -1.03
CA SER A 113 -8.40 3.34 -0.66
C SER A 113 -8.72 4.66 0.05
N ILE A 114 -9.77 5.34 -0.37
CA ILE A 114 -10.17 6.67 0.14
C ILE A 114 -11.47 6.52 0.88
N HIS A 115 -11.46 6.92 2.16
CA HIS A 115 -12.55 6.85 3.11
C HIS A 115 -12.74 8.16 3.89
N ILE A 116 -13.87 8.27 4.59
CA ILE A 116 -14.18 9.38 5.50
C ILE A 116 -14.69 8.78 6.81
N ASN A 117 -13.91 8.93 7.85
CA ASN A 117 -14.21 8.36 9.16
C ASN A 117 -15.51 8.92 9.79
N SER A 118 -15.98 8.24 10.80
CA SER A 118 -17.15 8.65 11.58
C SER A 118 -17.02 8.21 13.04
N CYS A 119 -17.40 9.07 13.96
CA CYS A 119 -17.35 8.81 15.39
C CYS A 119 -18.65 9.22 16.07
N LYS A 120 -19.02 8.53 17.16
CA LYS A 120 -20.20 8.91 18.00
C LYS A 120 -20.05 10.27 18.65
N THR A 121 -18.81 10.74 18.84
CA THR A 121 -18.50 12.04 19.45
C THR A 121 -18.26 13.08 18.35
N PRO A 122 -19.19 14.02 18.11
CA PRO A 122 -19.11 14.96 16.99
C PRO A 122 -17.92 15.94 17.03
N SER A 123 -17.27 16.11 18.19
CA SER A 123 -16.08 16.94 18.32
C SER A 123 -14.80 16.27 17.81
N VAL A 124 -14.83 14.96 17.54
CA VAL A 124 -13.69 14.23 16.98
C VAL A 124 -13.51 14.62 15.52
N ARG A 125 -12.29 15.01 15.15
CA ARG A 125 -11.90 15.44 13.80
C ARG A 125 -10.44 15.12 13.53
N GLY A 126 -10.03 15.22 12.27
CA GLY A 126 -8.63 15.08 11.86
C GLY A 126 -8.43 14.02 10.77
N LEU A 127 -7.17 13.72 10.50
CA LEU A 127 -6.75 12.86 9.39
C LEU A 127 -6.02 11.63 9.93
N GLU A 128 -6.30 10.49 9.36
CA GLU A 128 -5.67 9.21 9.69
C GLU A 128 -5.30 8.47 8.39
N THR A 129 -4.20 7.71 8.43
CA THR A 129 -3.88 6.80 7.33
C THR A 129 -3.61 5.42 7.90
N TYR A 130 -4.24 4.41 7.33
CA TYR A 130 -4.17 3.04 7.80
C TYR A 130 -3.39 2.16 6.85
N VAL A 131 -2.66 1.20 7.43
CA VAL A 131 -2.08 0.06 6.73
C VAL A 131 -2.63 -1.23 7.34
N LEU A 132 -2.60 -2.31 6.56
CA LEU A 132 -2.96 -3.63 7.08
C LEU A 132 -2.01 -4.03 8.21
N GLY A 133 -2.54 -4.47 9.34
CA GLY A 133 -1.73 -4.92 10.47
C GLY A 133 -2.53 -5.15 11.74
N SER A 134 -1.81 -5.40 12.82
CA SER A 134 -2.43 -5.73 14.11
C SER A 134 -3.13 -4.53 14.74
N ILE A 135 -4.31 -4.76 15.28
CA ILE A 135 -5.08 -3.79 16.06
C ILE A 135 -4.37 -3.55 17.38
N ARG A 136 -4.08 -2.27 17.69
CA ARG A 136 -3.38 -1.91 18.93
C ARG A 136 -4.29 -1.25 19.98
N ASN A 137 -5.49 -0.82 19.60
CA ASN A 137 -6.42 -0.17 20.54
C ASN A 137 -7.88 -0.40 20.14
N LYS A 138 -8.79 -0.21 21.12
CA LYS A 138 -10.23 -0.43 20.97
C LYS A 138 -10.88 0.52 19.96
N GLU A 139 -10.43 1.78 19.90
CA GLU A 139 -11.01 2.77 18.98
C GLU A 139 -10.78 2.36 17.50
N ASN A 140 -9.58 1.90 17.17
CA ASN A 140 -9.29 1.41 15.82
C ASN A 140 -10.13 0.18 15.47
N MET A 141 -10.38 -0.70 16.44
CA MET A 141 -11.24 -1.87 16.24
C MET A 141 -12.68 -1.49 15.91
N GLU A 142 -13.26 -0.49 16.59
CA GLU A 142 -14.64 -0.06 16.30
C GLU A 142 -14.80 0.51 14.89
N VAL A 143 -13.82 1.29 14.41
CA VAL A 143 -13.81 1.80 13.02
C VAL A 143 -13.68 0.66 12.03
N GLU A 144 -12.71 -0.22 12.24
CA GLU A 144 -12.45 -1.37 11.39
C GLU A 144 -13.67 -2.31 11.28
N MET A 145 -14.31 -2.63 12.41
CA MET A 145 -15.52 -3.45 12.44
C MET A 145 -16.65 -2.82 11.65
N LYS A 146 -16.77 -1.49 11.71
CA LYS A 146 -17.78 -0.74 10.96
C LYS A 146 -17.53 -0.83 9.45
N GLU A 147 -16.29 -0.60 9.01
CA GLU A 147 -15.92 -0.65 7.60
C GLU A 147 -16.03 -2.08 7.04
N ASN A 148 -15.66 -3.08 7.82
CA ASN A 148 -15.77 -4.47 7.39
C ASN A 148 -17.20 -5.03 7.46
N ALA A 149 -18.11 -4.41 8.23
CA ALA A 149 -19.49 -4.90 8.39
C ALA A 149 -20.28 -4.95 7.07
N VAL A 150 -19.87 -4.18 6.07
CA VAL A 150 -20.50 -4.13 4.74
C VAL A 150 -20.55 -5.49 4.05
N ILE A 151 -19.58 -6.39 4.32
CA ILE A 151 -19.54 -7.72 3.71
C ILE A 151 -20.83 -8.54 3.99
N ARG A 152 -21.54 -8.26 5.09
CA ARG A 152 -22.80 -8.94 5.44
C ARG A 152 -23.92 -8.65 4.45
N HIS A 153 -23.79 -7.61 3.65
CA HIS A 153 -24.74 -7.26 2.59
C HIS A 153 -24.30 -7.83 1.23
N GLU A 154 -23.12 -8.44 1.16
CA GLU A 154 -22.60 -9.05 -0.06
C GLU A 154 -23.12 -10.49 -0.20
N LYS A 155 -23.36 -10.89 -1.46
CA LYS A 155 -23.78 -12.25 -1.75
C LYS A 155 -22.68 -13.26 -1.43
N ASP A 156 -23.07 -14.38 -0.78
CA ASP A 156 -22.14 -15.49 -0.44
C ASP A 156 -20.94 -15.02 0.40
N TYR A 157 -21.11 -13.99 1.27
CA TYR A 157 -19.99 -13.40 2.01
C TYR A 157 -19.25 -14.42 2.88
N GLU A 158 -19.93 -15.36 3.54
CA GLU A 158 -19.29 -16.39 4.37
C GLU A 158 -18.26 -17.18 3.58
N LYS A 159 -18.56 -17.55 2.33
CA LYS A 159 -17.66 -18.25 1.42
C LYS A 159 -16.55 -17.34 0.92
N ASN A 160 -16.89 -16.12 0.52
CA ASN A 160 -15.97 -15.16 -0.08
C ASN A 160 -14.90 -14.67 0.92
N TYR A 161 -15.23 -14.68 2.22
CA TYR A 161 -14.34 -14.22 3.29
C TYR A 161 -13.91 -15.34 4.25
N ALA A 162 -14.01 -16.62 3.80
CA ALA A 162 -13.56 -17.80 4.53
C ALA A 162 -14.12 -17.89 5.98
N GLY A 163 -15.37 -17.53 6.17
CA GLY A 163 -16.04 -17.56 7.47
C GLY A 163 -15.63 -16.42 8.41
N PHE A 164 -14.97 -15.37 7.92
CA PHE A 164 -14.68 -14.19 8.72
C PHE A 164 -15.97 -13.52 9.18
N ASP A 165 -16.14 -13.36 10.50
CA ASP A 165 -17.25 -12.63 11.10
C ASP A 165 -16.84 -11.19 11.42
N PRO A 166 -17.36 -10.18 10.71
CA PRO A 166 -16.99 -8.78 10.94
C PRO A 166 -17.51 -8.23 12.27
N THR A 167 -18.32 -9.00 13.01
CA THR A 167 -18.85 -8.59 14.32
C THR A 167 -18.13 -9.24 15.49
N SER A 168 -17.25 -10.24 15.23
CA SER A 168 -16.50 -10.96 16.25
C SER A 168 -15.09 -10.40 16.42
N PRO A 169 -14.72 -9.88 17.60
CA PRO A 169 -13.34 -9.46 17.91
C PRO A 169 -12.31 -10.58 17.67
N GLU A 170 -12.70 -11.84 17.87
CA GLU A 170 -11.83 -13.00 17.67
C GLU A 170 -11.40 -13.14 16.21
N SER A 171 -12.29 -12.87 15.26
CA SER A 171 -11.98 -12.85 13.83
C SER A 171 -10.85 -11.86 13.52
N TYR A 172 -10.85 -10.71 14.16
CA TYR A 172 -9.81 -9.68 13.97
C TYR A 172 -8.48 -10.05 14.60
N ILE A 173 -8.48 -10.80 15.72
CA ILE A 173 -7.24 -11.30 16.32
C ILE A 173 -6.56 -12.28 15.36
N ILE A 174 -7.30 -13.24 14.79
CA ILE A 174 -6.77 -14.18 13.81
C ILE A 174 -6.25 -13.43 12.58
N PHE A 175 -7.00 -12.47 12.10
CA PHE A 175 -6.64 -11.65 10.94
C PHE A 175 -5.36 -10.84 11.18
N SER A 176 -5.17 -10.32 12.40
CA SER A 176 -3.98 -9.53 12.76
C SER A 176 -2.67 -10.32 12.75
N LEU A 177 -2.75 -11.66 12.77
CA LEU A 177 -1.59 -12.54 12.66
C LEU A 177 -1.12 -12.73 11.21
N MET A 178 -1.91 -12.30 10.22
CA MET A 178 -1.52 -12.37 8.81
C MET A 178 -0.43 -11.33 8.52
N GLN A 179 0.76 -11.81 8.14
CA GLN A 179 1.86 -10.93 7.76
C GLN A 179 1.66 -10.44 6.32
N ASN A 180 1.76 -9.14 6.13
CA ASN A 180 1.78 -8.54 4.80
C ASN A 180 3.23 -8.27 4.37
N ILE A 181 3.68 -8.94 3.33
CA ILE A 181 5.04 -8.77 2.76
C ILE A 181 5.30 -7.34 2.25
N HIS A 182 4.25 -6.55 2.04
CA HIS A 182 4.36 -5.16 1.61
C HIS A 182 4.21 -4.15 2.76
N GLN A 183 4.14 -4.61 4.02
CA GLN A 183 3.83 -3.76 5.18
C GLN A 183 4.80 -2.59 5.33
N GLU A 184 6.10 -2.81 5.22
CA GLU A 184 7.11 -1.75 5.33
C GLU A 184 6.89 -0.66 4.27
N LYS A 185 6.70 -1.06 3.03
CA LYS A 185 6.43 -0.14 1.92
C LYS A 185 5.09 0.59 2.07
N SER A 186 4.08 -0.10 2.61
CA SER A 186 2.79 0.51 2.93
C SER A 186 2.91 1.56 4.04
N LEU A 187 3.73 1.30 5.07
CA LEU A 187 4.02 2.27 6.13
C LEU A 187 4.78 3.50 5.60
N GLU A 188 5.76 3.32 4.73
CA GLU A 188 6.47 4.42 4.07
C GLU A 188 5.51 5.29 3.23
N LEU A 189 4.63 4.67 2.46
CA LEU A 189 3.61 5.36 1.66
C LEU A 189 2.60 6.09 2.55
N ALA A 190 2.09 5.42 3.59
CA ALA A 190 1.15 6.00 4.54
C ALA A 190 1.75 7.20 5.27
N GLY A 191 3.02 7.11 5.69
CA GLY A 191 3.74 8.22 6.33
C GLY A 191 3.84 9.44 5.44
N ALA A 192 4.23 9.26 4.18
CA ALA A 192 4.32 10.35 3.22
C ALA A 192 2.96 11.00 2.94
N VAL A 193 1.90 10.19 2.77
CA VAL A 193 0.54 10.70 2.53
C VAL A 193 0.00 11.43 3.75
N GLN A 194 0.15 10.86 4.96
CA GLN A 194 -0.32 11.47 6.21
C GLN A 194 0.34 12.83 6.45
N GLU A 195 1.66 12.89 6.30
CA GLU A 195 2.42 14.13 6.49
C GLU A 195 1.97 15.25 5.56
N ASP A 196 1.82 14.94 4.27
CA ASP A 196 1.41 15.93 3.27
C ASP A 196 -0.06 16.35 3.45
N MET A 197 -0.96 15.45 3.89
CA MET A 197 -2.34 15.81 4.22
C MET A 197 -2.42 16.78 5.40
N VAL A 198 -1.70 16.50 6.48
CA VAL A 198 -1.67 17.37 7.67
C VAL A 198 -1.11 18.75 7.32
N LYS A 199 0.03 18.79 6.61
CA LYS A 199 0.65 20.06 6.17
C LYS A 199 -0.27 20.89 5.26
N ALA A 200 -0.98 20.25 4.35
CA ALA A 200 -1.82 20.94 3.39
C ALA A 200 -3.09 21.50 4.03
N THR A 201 -3.71 20.77 4.96
CA THR A 201 -5.07 21.09 5.42
C THR A 201 -5.09 21.79 6.78
N ASN A 202 -4.04 21.69 7.55
CA ASN A 202 -3.96 22.12 8.95
C ASN A 202 -5.02 21.43 9.86
N HIS A 203 -5.46 20.23 9.45
CA HIS A 203 -6.30 19.39 10.28
C HIS A 203 -5.46 18.69 11.35
N LYS A 204 -6.14 18.24 12.42
CA LYS A 204 -5.49 17.46 13.48
C LYS A 204 -4.84 16.20 12.89
N ASP A 205 -3.55 16.03 13.16
CA ASP A 205 -2.84 14.81 12.86
C ASP A 205 -3.24 13.72 13.86
N ARG A 206 -3.77 12.61 13.36
CA ARG A 206 -4.09 11.43 14.15
C ARG A 206 -3.15 10.26 13.82
N GLY A 207 -2.23 10.45 12.88
CA GLY A 207 -1.10 9.59 12.58
C GLY A 207 -1.41 8.43 11.65
N VAL A 208 -0.35 7.67 11.36
CA VAL A 208 -0.42 6.38 10.67
C VAL A 208 -0.77 5.29 11.66
N ARG A 209 -1.73 4.45 11.31
CA ARG A 209 -2.28 3.40 12.17
C ARG A 209 -2.28 2.04 11.46
N GLN A 210 -2.49 0.99 12.24
CA GLN A 210 -2.64 -0.38 11.74
C GLN A 210 -4.01 -0.92 12.13
N ALA A 211 -4.66 -1.59 11.18
CA ALA A 211 -5.94 -2.25 11.38
C ALA A 211 -6.15 -3.37 10.34
N GLY A 212 -7.08 -4.28 10.60
CA GLY A 212 -7.40 -5.40 9.73
C GLY A 212 -8.48 -5.07 8.70
N TYR A 213 -8.33 -4.00 7.95
CA TYR A 213 -9.26 -3.67 6.88
C TYR A 213 -9.26 -4.71 5.78
N LEU A 214 -10.42 -5.35 5.56
CA LEU A 214 -10.58 -6.39 4.54
C LEU A 214 -10.26 -5.89 3.13
N VAL A 215 -10.51 -4.63 2.85
CA VAL A 215 -10.20 -4.03 1.54
C VAL A 215 -8.70 -4.06 1.22
N LEU A 216 -7.84 -4.07 2.24
CA LEU A 216 -6.38 -4.13 2.08
C LEU A 216 -5.82 -5.55 2.14
N LYS A 217 -6.63 -6.53 2.58
CA LYS A 217 -6.17 -7.89 2.93
C LYS A 217 -5.45 -8.59 1.77
N ASP A 218 -6.08 -8.59 0.60
CA ASP A 218 -5.63 -9.37 -0.54
C ASP A 218 -4.77 -8.56 -1.52
N ALA A 219 -4.36 -7.34 -1.12
CA ALA A 219 -3.51 -6.48 -1.95
C ALA A 219 -2.08 -7.07 -2.06
N THR A 220 -1.62 -7.30 -3.28
CA THR A 220 -0.29 -7.83 -3.58
C THR A 220 0.73 -6.72 -3.90
N MET A 221 0.47 -5.50 -3.43
CA MET A 221 1.29 -4.32 -3.57
C MET A 221 1.20 -3.48 -2.30
N PRO A 222 2.05 -2.43 -2.12
CA PRO A 222 1.84 -1.44 -1.07
C PRO A 222 0.44 -0.85 -1.12
N ALA A 223 -0.28 -0.93 0.00
CA ALA A 223 -1.69 -0.59 0.11
C ALA A 223 -1.97 0.24 1.36
N ILE A 224 -2.75 1.30 1.22
CA ILE A 224 -3.17 2.17 2.31
C ILE A 224 -4.66 2.49 2.23
N LEU A 225 -5.26 2.77 3.39
CA LEU A 225 -6.59 3.36 3.50
C LEU A 225 -6.46 4.74 4.16
N VAL A 226 -6.99 5.75 3.50
CA VAL A 226 -6.89 7.16 3.89
C VAL A 226 -8.22 7.64 4.42
N GLU A 227 -8.27 7.97 5.72
CA GLU A 227 -9.40 8.62 6.37
C GLU A 227 -9.22 10.15 6.26
N SER A 228 -9.91 10.74 5.31
CA SER A 228 -9.70 12.13 4.88
C SER A 228 -10.40 13.16 5.77
N GLY A 229 -10.90 12.78 6.94
CA GLY A 229 -11.64 13.58 7.91
C GLY A 229 -12.74 12.78 8.58
N PHE A 230 -13.58 13.43 9.37
CA PHE A 230 -14.71 12.81 10.06
C PHE A 230 -16.04 13.41 9.58
N ILE A 231 -16.87 12.61 8.88
CA ILE A 231 -18.17 13.08 8.38
C ILE A 231 -19.14 13.43 9.53
N SER A 232 -18.92 12.84 10.71
CA SER A 232 -19.68 13.15 11.94
C SER A 232 -19.32 14.51 12.55
N ASN A 233 -18.19 15.11 12.15
CA ASN A 233 -17.79 16.45 12.55
C ASN A 233 -18.24 17.47 11.51
N ARG A 234 -18.95 18.52 11.97
CA ARG A 234 -19.56 19.49 11.06
C ARG A 234 -18.55 20.32 10.25
N GLU A 235 -17.41 20.62 10.82
CA GLU A 235 -16.37 21.38 10.13
C GLU A 235 -15.68 20.54 9.07
N ASP A 236 -15.37 19.27 9.40
CA ASP A 236 -14.79 18.32 8.45
C ASP A 236 -15.79 18.01 7.32
N GLU A 237 -17.08 17.78 7.65
CA GLU A 237 -18.12 17.54 6.64
C GLU A 237 -18.25 18.71 5.65
N ASN A 238 -18.37 19.95 6.18
CA ASN A 238 -18.45 21.13 5.32
C ASN A 238 -17.21 21.32 4.45
N PHE A 239 -16.02 21.06 5.01
CA PHE A 239 -14.76 21.12 4.27
C PHE A 239 -14.74 20.08 3.13
N LEU A 240 -15.08 18.83 3.43
CA LEU A 240 -15.06 17.72 2.47
C LEU A 240 -16.16 17.85 1.38
N MET A 241 -17.29 18.49 1.68
CA MET A 241 -18.33 18.79 0.69
C MET A 241 -17.90 19.87 -0.30
N SER A 242 -16.99 20.75 0.08
CA SER A 242 -16.52 21.82 -0.81
C SER A 242 -15.58 21.28 -1.89
N GLN A 243 -15.70 21.82 -3.10
CA GLN A 243 -14.78 21.51 -4.20
C GLN A 243 -13.32 21.83 -3.82
N ALA A 244 -13.12 22.92 -3.09
CA ALA A 244 -11.80 23.34 -2.60
C ALA A 244 -11.22 22.32 -1.59
N GLY A 245 -12.02 21.86 -0.64
CA GLY A 245 -11.62 20.86 0.36
C GLY A 245 -11.23 19.54 -0.29
N GLN A 246 -12.09 19.00 -1.15
CA GLN A 246 -11.78 17.77 -1.91
C GLN A 246 -10.52 17.89 -2.75
N THR A 247 -10.35 19.03 -3.44
CA THR A 247 -9.15 19.28 -4.23
C THR A 247 -7.91 19.35 -3.34
N LYS A 248 -8.02 19.97 -2.17
CA LYS A 248 -6.93 20.10 -1.22
C LYS A 248 -6.49 18.73 -0.68
N ILE A 249 -7.44 17.85 -0.30
CA ILE A 249 -7.15 16.46 0.10
C ILE A 249 -6.52 15.68 -1.06
N ALA A 250 -7.12 15.70 -2.24
CA ALA A 250 -6.59 14.98 -3.41
C ALA A 250 -5.16 15.45 -3.76
N THR A 251 -4.90 16.77 -3.69
CA THR A 251 -3.56 17.34 -3.92
C THR A 251 -2.56 16.86 -2.87
N ALA A 252 -2.97 16.77 -1.62
CA ALA A 252 -2.11 16.32 -0.55
C ALA A 252 -1.76 14.82 -0.68
N ILE A 253 -2.74 13.97 -0.95
CA ILE A 253 -2.51 12.54 -1.24
C ILE A 253 -1.58 12.40 -2.45
N PHE A 254 -1.81 13.17 -3.52
CA PHE A 254 -0.95 13.18 -4.70
C PHE A 254 0.50 13.52 -4.36
N LYS A 255 0.75 14.55 -3.55
CA LYS A 255 2.10 14.93 -3.09
C LYS A 255 2.77 13.82 -2.28
N GLY A 256 2.02 13.18 -1.38
CA GLY A 256 2.51 12.03 -0.62
C GLY A 256 2.94 10.87 -1.53
N ILE A 257 2.13 10.58 -2.57
CA ILE A 257 2.49 9.60 -3.61
C ILE A 257 3.76 10.03 -4.37
N GLU A 258 3.90 11.31 -4.74
CA GLU A 258 5.12 11.83 -5.39
C GLU A 258 6.36 11.69 -4.49
N THR A 259 6.19 11.97 -3.20
CA THR A 259 7.27 11.82 -2.22
C THR A 259 7.71 10.36 -2.11
N TYR A 260 6.76 9.43 -1.95
CA TYR A 260 7.02 8.01 -1.93
C TYR A 260 7.67 7.51 -3.24
N LYS A 261 7.13 7.91 -4.39
CA LYS A 261 7.69 7.57 -5.71
C LYS A 261 9.17 7.95 -5.82
N ARG A 262 9.51 9.18 -5.45
CA ARG A 262 10.92 9.65 -5.45
C ARG A 262 11.81 8.81 -4.53
N GLN A 263 11.33 8.40 -3.36
CA GLN A 263 12.09 7.56 -2.42
C GLN A 263 12.36 6.18 -3.00
N VAL A 264 11.36 5.53 -3.58
CA VAL A 264 11.48 4.20 -4.19
C VAL A 264 12.43 4.22 -5.38
N GLU A 265 12.31 5.21 -6.27
CA GLU A 265 13.17 5.34 -7.45
C GLU A 265 14.62 5.65 -7.07
N LYS A 266 14.85 6.47 -6.04
CA LYS A 266 16.19 6.73 -5.52
C LYS A 266 16.82 5.48 -4.91
N LYS A 267 16.09 4.74 -4.06
CA LYS A 267 16.58 3.45 -3.50
C LYS A 267 16.96 2.47 -4.62
N SER A 268 16.16 2.38 -5.66
CA SER A 268 16.40 1.49 -6.80
C SER A 268 17.62 1.89 -7.63
N SER A 269 17.93 3.19 -7.76
CA SER A 269 19.12 3.68 -8.49
C SER A 269 20.40 3.42 -7.71
N VAL A 270 20.40 3.59 -6.39
CA VAL A 270 21.57 3.34 -5.52
C VAL A 270 21.92 1.85 -5.51
N ASN A 271 20.94 0.96 -5.42
CA ASN A 271 21.20 -0.48 -5.45
C ASN A 271 21.78 -0.97 -6.78
N ARG A 272 21.53 -0.25 -7.88
CA ARG A 272 22.14 -0.58 -9.19
C ARG A 272 23.58 -0.13 -9.31
N SER A 273 23.96 1.00 -8.71
CA SER A 273 25.33 1.52 -8.75
C SER A 273 26.28 0.78 -7.81
N GLY A 274 25.75 0.01 -6.85
CA GLY A 274 26.55 -0.76 -5.88
C GLY A 274 26.81 -2.22 -6.27
N GLN A 275 26.29 -2.73 -7.41
CA GLN A 275 26.65 -4.08 -7.88
C GLN A 275 28.02 -4.02 -8.58
N PRO A 276 29.02 -4.84 -8.15
CA PRO A 276 30.25 -4.98 -8.91
C PRO A 276 29.90 -5.51 -10.30
N GLY A 277 30.39 -4.81 -11.32
CA GLY A 277 30.27 -5.27 -12.71
C GLY A 277 30.81 -6.69 -12.85
N PRO A 278 30.43 -7.44 -13.92
CA PRO A 278 30.88 -8.80 -14.13
C PRO A 278 32.40 -8.81 -14.08
N VAL A 279 32.96 -9.59 -13.15
CA VAL A 279 34.43 -9.81 -13.07
C VAL A 279 34.79 -10.51 -14.36
N VAL A 280 35.43 -9.77 -15.26
CA VAL A 280 36.12 -10.34 -16.43
C VAL A 280 37.27 -11.12 -15.86
N ALA A 281 37.19 -12.44 -15.88
CA ALA A 281 38.32 -13.30 -15.51
C ALA A 281 39.45 -13.01 -16.49
N SER A 282 40.48 -12.28 -16.01
CA SER A 282 41.73 -12.19 -16.71
C SER A 282 42.51 -13.49 -16.44
N ASP A 283 42.71 -14.28 -17.48
CA ASP A 283 43.71 -15.38 -17.47
C ASP A 283 45.06 -14.81 -17.07
N GLY A 284 45.50 -15.15 -15.89
CA GLY A 284 46.78 -14.74 -15.36
C GLY A 284 47.27 -15.75 -14.33
N ASN A 285 47.84 -16.83 -14.81
CA ASN A 285 48.50 -17.89 -14.05
C ASN A 285 49.69 -17.33 -13.31
N GLN A 286 49.60 -17.06 -11.99
CA GLN A 286 50.78 -16.99 -11.08
C GLN A 286 50.40 -17.46 -9.67
N PRO A 287 51.17 -18.33 -9.03
CA PRO A 287 50.92 -18.85 -7.68
C PRO A 287 51.25 -17.82 -6.61
N VAL A 288 50.29 -17.43 -5.80
CA VAL A 288 50.50 -16.56 -4.63
C VAL A 288 50.88 -17.44 -3.43
N LYS A 289 52.04 -17.15 -2.84
CA LYS A 289 52.56 -17.72 -1.60
C LYS A 289 51.62 -17.44 -0.42
N ALA A 290 51.37 -18.45 0.39
CA ALA A 290 50.60 -18.35 1.63
C ALA A 290 51.33 -17.40 2.62
N ALA A 291 50.58 -16.43 3.15
CA ALA A 291 50.99 -15.61 4.29
C ALA A 291 50.31 -16.12 5.56
N GLU A 292 51.10 -16.30 6.57
CA GLU A 292 50.79 -16.81 7.89
C GLU A 292 49.79 -15.93 8.63
N VAL A 293 48.72 -16.55 9.18
CA VAL A 293 47.77 -15.87 10.06
C VAL A 293 48.26 -15.98 11.50
N GLN A 294 48.72 -14.87 12.06
CA GLN A 294 48.99 -14.76 13.51
C GLN A 294 47.68 -14.75 14.31
N LYS A 295 47.56 -15.73 15.20
CA LYS A 295 46.54 -15.79 16.26
C LYS A 295 46.89 -14.76 17.34
N THR A 296 46.00 -13.78 17.55
CA THR A 296 46.07 -12.94 18.76
C THR A 296 45.09 -13.56 19.79
N GLN A 297 45.66 -14.00 20.91
CA GLN A 297 44.94 -14.45 22.09
C GLN A 297 44.31 -13.25 22.80
N VAL A 298 43.02 -13.37 23.11
CA VAL A 298 42.33 -12.47 24.05
C VAL A 298 42.44 -13.10 25.44
N ALA A 299 43.08 -12.40 26.34
CA ALA A 299 43.18 -12.76 27.76
C ALA A 299 41.90 -12.41 28.50
N GLU A 300 41.39 -13.38 29.25
CA GLU A 300 40.41 -13.20 30.32
C GLU A 300 41.01 -12.38 31.46
N SER A 301 40.30 -11.41 31.96
CA SER A 301 40.43 -10.94 33.33
C SER A 301 39.06 -10.81 33.96
N GLY A 302 38.78 -11.69 34.89
CA GLY A 302 37.63 -11.64 35.76
C GLY A 302 37.92 -10.81 37.01
N LYS A 303 36.82 -10.59 37.70
CA LYS A 303 36.59 -10.35 39.15
C LYS A 303 36.23 -8.94 39.60
N ASN A 304 35.08 -8.98 40.24
CA ASN A 304 34.68 -8.27 41.50
C ASN A 304 34.34 -6.78 41.37
N GLU A 305 33.15 -6.39 41.61
CA GLU A 305 32.29 -6.28 42.83
C GLU A 305 30.85 -5.97 42.41
#